data_19a7607bd5a09bc65dd78588e86ef960
#
_entry.id   19a7607bd5a09bc65dd78588e86ef960
#
_cell.length_a   1.000
_cell.length_b   1.000
_cell.length_c   1.000
_cell.angle_alpha   90.00
_cell.angle_beta   90.00
_cell.angle_gamma   90.00
#
_symmetry.space_group_name_H-M   'P 1'
#
loop_
_entity.id
_entity.type
_entity.pdbx_description
1 polymer ?
#
loop_
_entity_poly.entity_id
_entity_poly.type
_entity_poly.pdbx_seq_one_letter_code
_entity_poly.pdbx_strand_id
1 'polypeptide(L)'
;MEKREADKKSSAEWQREEKYLNQTLDIVKRNVENYESEIREMSDQIEEMLQHYHDNDVEVYTQMSNTVTMRDHMQSALKRNQRATKKPYFGRIDFLDETLQKEEALYIGRGGIAKDTTHQMVVDWRAPVANAYYENGLGECSYHAPDGRELPIRLDLKRTYEIDQGKLLDYFDTEVIANDELLTKYLAKNKQAVLGEIIATIQKEQNDIIRKTPYHNIIVQGVAGSGKTTVAMHRISFILYNYAERFRPEDFYIVGSNRILLEYITGVLPDLDVYGIRQMTMEQLFVRLLYEDWDEQNDSILENTAATQGSMDRGTFGWFQDLTEFGAKVEAERICMESVVLDRRQFVEGLKGGVAGVFDEREGEPQPTDLVELLSGKAIRDYVEQTNASVQTKINMLNERLIIKIKDEFLKNGLRYSEKERKAILKEYCGYFGKKIFDTSIFELYQRFLLEQKEKGYEVSVSEQAYDVYDLAALAYLYKRLKETEVISEAHHVVI
;
A
#
# COMPACT_ATOMS: atom_id res chain seq x y z
N MET A 1 -37.48 25.89 -25.37
CA MET A 1 -36.10 25.41 -25.16
C MET A 1 -35.16 25.86 -26.28
N GLU A 2 -35.44 25.55 -27.52
CA GLU A 2 -34.60 25.90 -28.70
C GLU A 2 -34.23 27.37 -28.84
N LYS A 3 -35.14 28.30 -28.54
CA LYS A 3 -34.88 29.75 -28.65
C LYS A 3 -33.88 30.26 -27.57
N ARG A 4 -33.90 29.70 -26.35
CA ARG A 4 -32.93 30.01 -25.28
C ARG A 4 -31.55 29.44 -25.59
N GLU A 5 -31.47 28.27 -26.21
CA GLU A 5 -30.21 27.68 -26.64
C GLU A 5 -29.55 28.45 -27.79
N ALA A 6 -30.38 28.93 -28.75
CA ALA A 6 -29.89 29.78 -29.86
C ALA A 6 -29.38 31.13 -29.37
N ASP A 7 -30.07 31.76 -28.39
CA ASP A 7 -29.65 33.03 -27.78
C ASP A 7 -28.35 32.86 -26.95
N LYS A 8 -28.18 31.74 -26.26
CA LYS A 8 -26.97 31.43 -25.50
C LYS A 8 -25.76 31.26 -26.43
N LYS A 9 -25.90 30.52 -27.54
CA LYS A 9 -24.84 30.29 -28.52
C LYS A 9 -24.41 31.55 -29.29
N SER A 10 -25.23 32.57 -29.31
CA SER A 10 -24.92 33.88 -29.93
C SER A 10 -24.29 34.88 -28.94
N SER A 11 -24.18 34.54 -27.64
CA SER A 11 -23.65 35.42 -26.61
C SER A 11 -22.14 35.66 -26.77
N ALA A 12 -21.67 36.84 -26.38
CA ALA A 12 -20.23 37.16 -26.36
C ALA A 12 -19.42 36.22 -25.44
N GLU A 13 -20.08 35.70 -24.44
CA GLU A 13 -19.49 34.76 -23.49
C GLU A 13 -19.26 33.38 -24.11
N TRP A 14 -20.26 32.88 -24.85
CA TRP A 14 -20.12 31.64 -25.64
C TRP A 14 -18.96 31.73 -26.65
N GLN A 15 -18.88 32.82 -27.37
CA GLN A 15 -17.81 33.05 -28.36
C GLN A 15 -16.42 33.10 -27.70
N ARG A 16 -16.33 33.63 -26.46
CA ARG A 16 -15.10 33.65 -25.71
C ARG A 16 -14.67 32.22 -25.27
N GLU A 17 -15.62 31.43 -24.80
CA GLU A 17 -15.37 30.04 -24.39
C GLU A 17 -15.02 29.16 -25.61
N GLU A 18 -15.71 29.30 -26.72
CA GLU A 18 -15.41 28.57 -27.93
C GLU A 18 -14.04 28.95 -28.51
N LYS A 19 -13.67 30.23 -28.45
CA LYS A 19 -12.33 30.69 -28.85
C LYS A 19 -11.25 30.08 -27.97
N TYR A 20 -11.45 30.01 -26.63
CA TYR A 20 -10.50 29.41 -25.72
C TYR A 20 -10.37 27.91 -25.97
N LEU A 21 -11.48 27.21 -26.21
CA LEU A 21 -11.49 25.80 -26.57
C LEU A 21 -10.65 25.54 -27.83
N ASN A 22 -10.88 26.32 -28.88
CA ASN A 22 -10.15 26.17 -30.14
C ASN A 22 -8.64 26.42 -29.95
N GLN A 23 -8.26 27.46 -29.20
CA GLN A 23 -6.87 27.74 -28.88
C GLN A 23 -6.22 26.58 -28.08
N THR A 24 -6.94 26.00 -27.12
CA THR A 24 -6.45 24.86 -26.35
C THR A 24 -6.28 23.63 -27.25
N LEU A 25 -7.25 23.35 -28.13
CA LEU A 25 -7.16 22.23 -29.07
C LEU A 25 -5.99 22.37 -30.05
N ASP A 26 -5.70 23.58 -30.53
CA ASP A 26 -4.55 23.84 -31.41
C ASP A 26 -3.22 23.59 -30.69
N ILE A 27 -3.14 23.93 -29.39
CA ILE A 27 -1.99 23.61 -28.55
C ILE A 27 -1.86 22.09 -28.33
N VAL A 28 -2.97 21.41 -28.03
CA VAL A 28 -2.97 19.95 -27.86
C VAL A 28 -2.48 19.24 -29.11
N LYS A 29 -2.96 19.64 -30.30
CA LYS A 29 -2.51 19.05 -31.59
C LYS A 29 -1.01 19.23 -31.79
N ARG A 30 -0.49 20.44 -31.55
CA ARG A 30 0.95 20.73 -31.65
C ARG A 30 1.74 19.89 -30.66
N ASN A 31 1.27 19.75 -29.41
CA ASN A 31 1.91 18.93 -28.41
C ASN A 31 1.96 17.46 -28.85
N VAL A 32 0.88 16.93 -29.43
CA VAL A 32 0.83 15.55 -29.97
C VAL A 32 1.91 15.37 -31.05
N GLU A 33 1.96 16.29 -32.04
CA GLU A 33 2.96 16.23 -33.12
C GLU A 33 4.41 16.28 -32.59
N ASN A 34 4.66 17.16 -31.61
CA ASN A 34 5.99 17.28 -30.98
C ASN A 34 6.37 16.00 -30.23
N TYR A 35 5.49 15.47 -29.37
CA TYR A 35 5.77 14.24 -28.62
C TYR A 35 5.98 13.04 -29.55
N GLU A 36 5.21 12.92 -30.64
CA GLU A 36 5.40 11.86 -31.62
C GLU A 36 6.77 11.94 -32.32
N SER A 37 7.27 13.15 -32.58
CA SER A 37 8.61 13.37 -33.14
C SER A 37 9.70 13.01 -32.15
N GLU A 38 9.61 13.54 -30.92
CA GLU A 38 10.61 13.31 -29.88
C GLU A 38 10.69 11.83 -29.47
N ILE A 39 9.54 11.12 -29.39
CA ILE A 39 9.50 9.68 -29.12
C ILE A 39 10.19 8.87 -30.22
N ARG A 40 10.02 9.26 -31.49
CA ARG A 40 10.71 8.62 -32.61
C ARG A 40 12.23 8.82 -32.50
N GLU A 41 12.68 10.05 -32.29
CA GLU A 41 14.09 10.38 -32.15
C GLU A 41 14.75 9.62 -30.99
N MET A 42 14.07 9.55 -29.82
CA MET A 42 14.55 8.77 -28.68
C MET A 42 14.58 7.26 -28.96
N SER A 43 13.61 6.75 -29.71
CA SER A 43 13.58 5.33 -30.08
C SER A 43 14.73 4.97 -31.01
N ASP A 44 15.03 5.83 -32.00
CA ASP A 44 16.17 5.67 -32.90
C ASP A 44 17.50 5.73 -32.13
N GLN A 45 17.63 6.65 -31.16
CA GLN A 45 18.80 6.74 -30.29
C GLN A 45 18.98 5.49 -29.42
N ILE A 46 17.91 4.93 -28.87
CA ILE A 46 17.96 3.69 -28.09
C ILE A 46 18.40 2.52 -28.98
N GLU A 47 17.91 2.43 -30.21
CA GLU A 47 18.28 1.39 -31.14
C GLU A 47 19.78 1.51 -31.54
N GLU A 48 20.27 2.72 -31.77
CA GLU A 48 21.69 2.98 -32.06
C GLU A 48 22.56 2.59 -30.84
N MET A 49 22.17 2.97 -29.61
CA MET A 49 22.89 2.57 -28.40
C MET A 49 22.92 1.06 -28.22
N LEU A 50 21.81 0.34 -28.50
CA LEU A 50 21.77 -1.12 -28.44
C LEU A 50 22.68 -1.80 -29.44
N GLN A 51 22.82 -1.27 -30.66
CA GLN A 51 23.71 -1.83 -31.67
C GLN A 51 25.21 -1.70 -31.31
N HIS A 52 25.55 -0.69 -30.51
CA HIS A 52 26.92 -0.40 -30.09
C HIS A 52 27.21 -0.83 -28.63
N TYR A 53 26.23 -1.44 -27.95
CA TYR A 53 26.38 -1.87 -26.57
C TYR A 53 27.34 -3.07 -26.46
N HIS A 54 28.41 -2.92 -25.68
CA HIS A 54 29.28 -4.01 -25.28
C HIS A 54 29.11 -4.31 -23.79
N ASP A 55 29.14 -5.60 -23.43
CA ASP A 55 29.04 -6.02 -22.04
C ASP A 55 30.06 -5.28 -21.15
N ASN A 56 29.56 -4.59 -20.10
CA ASN A 56 30.28 -3.76 -19.12
C ASN A 56 30.45 -2.26 -19.44
N ASP A 57 29.80 -1.70 -20.45
CA ASP A 57 29.78 -0.26 -20.66
C ASP A 57 28.70 0.41 -19.80
N VAL A 58 29.04 0.74 -18.52
CA VAL A 58 28.13 1.33 -17.53
C VAL A 58 27.62 2.71 -17.99
N GLU A 59 28.41 3.46 -18.74
CA GLU A 59 28.04 4.80 -19.20
C GLU A 59 26.95 4.72 -20.28
N VAL A 60 27.12 3.86 -21.28
CA VAL A 60 26.10 3.61 -22.32
C VAL A 60 24.83 3.04 -21.72
N TYR A 61 24.95 2.11 -20.77
CA TYR A 61 23.78 1.56 -20.06
C TYR A 61 23.01 2.64 -19.30
N THR A 62 23.70 3.53 -18.59
CA THR A 62 23.09 4.62 -17.85
C THR A 62 22.38 5.60 -18.78
N GLN A 63 23.04 5.97 -19.89
CA GLN A 63 22.45 6.87 -20.89
C GLN A 63 21.22 6.25 -21.54
N MET A 64 21.29 4.98 -21.93
CA MET A 64 20.16 4.24 -22.50
C MET A 64 18.99 4.16 -21.51
N SER A 65 19.24 3.83 -20.24
CA SER A 65 18.22 3.78 -19.18
C SER A 65 17.52 5.12 -18.99
N ASN A 66 18.29 6.22 -18.99
CA ASN A 66 17.74 7.57 -18.89
C ASN A 66 16.88 7.92 -20.12
N THR A 67 17.33 7.58 -21.33
CA THR A 67 16.61 7.82 -22.58
C THR A 67 15.30 7.01 -22.63
N VAL A 68 15.34 5.74 -22.20
CA VAL A 68 14.13 4.89 -22.07
C VAL A 68 13.14 5.52 -21.11
N THR A 69 13.59 5.93 -19.93
CA THR A 69 12.73 6.57 -18.92
C THR A 69 12.10 7.84 -19.47
N MET A 70 12.86 8.66 -20.16
CA MET A 70 12.37 9.90 -20.76
C MET A 70 11.34 9.63 -21.88
N ARG A 71 11.61 8.65 -22.75
CA ARG A 71 10.67 8.21 -23.79
C ARG A 71 9.35 7.73 -23.18
N ASP A 72 9.39 6.96 -22.09
CA ASP A 72 8.18 6.43 -21.44
C ASP A 72 7.37 7.56 -20.79
N HIS A 73 8.03 8.58 -20.23
CA HIS A 73 7.37 9.81 -19.78
C HIS A 73 6.69 10.56 -20.94
N MET A 74 7.38 10.68 -22.07
CA MET A 74 6.82 11.33 -23.28
C MET A 74 5.65 10.54 -23.87
N GLN A 75 5.71 9.21 -23.86
CA GLN A 75 4.58 8.37 -24.29
C GLN A 75 3.34 8.58 -23.38
N SER A 76 3.54 8.74 -22.09
CA SER A 76 2.45 9.05 -21.16
C SER A 76 1.86 10.43 -21.43
N ALA A 77 2.70 11.44 -21.71
CA ALA A 77 2.28 12.77 -22.07
C ALA A 77 1.53 12.79 -23.43
N LEU A 78 2.01 12.02 -24.41
CA LEU A 78 1.33 11.83 -25.69
C LEU A 78 -0.08 11.28 -25.53
N LYS A 79 -0.22 10.18 -24.76
CA LYS A 79 -1.53 9.58 -24.49
C LYS A 79 -2.51 10.56 -23.82
N ARG A 80 -2.02 11.37 -22.86
CA ARG A 80 -2.84 12.42 -22.22
C ARG A 80 -3.30 13.45 -23.23
N ASN A 81 -2.40 13.97 -24.08
CA ASN A 81 -2.75 14.96 -25.09
C ASN A 81 -3.67 14.38 -26.18
N GLN A 82 -3.46 13.13 -26.63
CA GLN A 82 -4.37 12.47 -27.58
C GLN A 82 -5.80 12.35 -27.02
N ARG A 83 -5.97 12.05 -25.73
CA ARG A 83 -7.31 12.07 -25.08
C ARG A 83 -7.88 13.48 -25.01
N ALA A 84 -7.04 14.47 -24.73
CA ALA A 84 -7.44 15.88 -24.63
C ALA A 84 -7.93 16.46 -25.97
N THR A 85 -7.62 15.85 -27.13
CA THR A 85 -8.17 16.27 -28.43
C THR A 85 -9.69 16.23 -28.48
N LYS A 86 -10.30 15.32 -27.71
CA LYS A 86 -11.77 15.17 -27.68
C LYS A 86 -12.41 16.02 -26.59
N LYS A 87 -11.77 16.14 -25.42
CA LYS A 87 -12.28 16.85 -24.24
C LYS A 87 -11.11 17.37 -23.41
N PRO A 88 -10.57 18.56 -23.73
CA PRO A 88 -9.37 19.07 -23.07
C PRO A 88 -9.61 19.45 -21.61
N TYR A 89 -10.80 19.94 -21.25
CA TYR A 89 -11.18 20.31 -19.90
C TYR A 89 -12.67 20.05 -19.66
N PHE A 90 -13.08 20.08 -18.41
CA PHE A 90 -14.49 19.89 -18.01
C PHE A 90 -14.97 20.96 -17.03
N GLY A 91 -14.05 21.70 -16.39
CA GLY A 91 -14.38 22.71 -15.40
C GLY A 91 -13.57 23.99 -15.58
N ARG A 92 -14.07 25.07 -14.97
CA ARG A 92 -13.37 26.35 -14.82
C ARG A 92 -13.74 26.93 -13.47
N ILE A 93 -12.74 27.53 -12.83
CA ILE A 93 -12.91 28.38 -11.66
C ILE A 93 -12.26 29.75 -11.94
N ASP A 94 -12.97 30.81 -11.55
CA ASP A 94 -12.39 32.15 -11.50
C ASP A 94 -12.35 32.58 -10.04
N PHE A 95 -11.22 33.05 -9.59
CA PHE A 95 -11.02 33.42 -8.19
C PHE A 95 -10.03 34.58 -8.04
N LEU A 96 -10.19 35.31 -6.95
CA LEU A 96 -9.21 36.28 -6.47
C LEU A 96 -8.28 35.58 -5.49
N ASP A 97 -6.98 35.54 -5.78
CA ASP A 97 -5.96 35.17 -4.80
C ASP A 97 -5.80 36.33 -3.81
N GLU A 98 -6.23 36.15 -2.57
CA GLU A 98 -6.22 37.18 -1.55
C GLU A 98 -4.79 37.56 -1.11
N THR A 99 -3.83 36.63 -1.27
CA THR A 99 -2.43 36.87 -0.92
C THR A 99 -1.74 37.72 -1.97
N LEU A 100 -1.97 37.42 -3.25
CA LEU A 100 -1.34 38.12 -4.38
C LEU A 100 -2.21 39.27 -4.92
N GLN A 101 -3.46 39.42 -4.47
CA GLN A 101 -4.45 40.35 -4.98
C GLN A 101 -4.61 40.28 -6.51
N LYS A 102 -4.62 39.04 -7.04
CA LYS A 102 -4.64 38.77 -8.45
C LYS A 102 -5.87 37.93 -8.81
N GLU A 103 -6.63 38.38 -9.81
CA GLU A 103 -7.69 37.58 -10.40
C GLU A 103 -7.08 36.52 -11.32
N GLU A 104 -7.50 35.27 -11.13
CA GLU A 104 -7.08 34.13 -11.96
C GLU A 104 -8.28 33.34 -12.46
N ALA A 105 -8.16 32.85 -13.69
CA ALA A 105 -9.13 31.94 -14.30
C ALA A 105 -8.41 30.63 -14.68
N LEU A 106 -8.81 29.53 -14.06
CA LEU A 106 -8.18 28.22 -14.29
C LEU A 106 -9.18 27.25 -14.90
N TYR A 107 -8.81 26.67 -16.04
CA TYR A 107 -9.53 25.56 -16.65
C TYR A 107 -9.01 24.24 -16.11
N ILE A 108 -9.90 23.31 -15.77
CA ILE A 108 -9.60 22.07 -15.10
C ILE A 108 -9.91 20.90 -16.02
N GLY A 109 -8.93 20.05 -16.26
CA GLY A 109 -9.02 18.88 -17.13
C GLY A 109 -8.59 17.57 -16.42
N ARG A 110 -8.69 16.48 -17.16
CA ARG A 110 -8.18 15.17 -16.71
C ARG A 110 -6.68 15.14 -16.56
N GLY A 111 -5.97 15.99 -17.28
CA GLY A 111 -4.53 16.19 -17.21
C GLY A 111 -4.19 17.63 -17.52
N GLY A 112 -3.00 18.05 -17.09
CA GLY A 112 -2.48 19.38 -17.39
C GLY A 112 -2.15 19.52 -18.87
N ILE A 113 -2.46 20.70 -19.46
CA ILE A 113 -2.10 21.07 -20.83
C ILE A 113 -1.32 22.38 -20.73
N ALA A 114 -0.04 22.34 -21.10
CA ALA A 114 0.81 23.51 -21.16
C ALA A 114 1.08 23.91 -22.61
N LYS A 115 1.12 25.22 -22.85
CA LYS A 115 1.55 25.78 -24.13
C LYS A 115 3.09 25.81 -24.19
N ASP A 116 3.70 26.13 -23.07
CA ASP A 116 5.15 26.21 -22.84
C ASP A 116 5.41 26.04 -21.32
N THR A 117 6.67 26.13 -20.90
CA THR A 117 7.07 25.95 -19.49
C THR A 117 6.46 26.96 -18.50
N THR A 118 5.92 28.07 -18.99
CA THR A 118 5.40 29.17 -18.16
C THR A 118 3.89 29.38 -18.30
N HIS A 119 3.28 28.87 -19.37
CA HIS A 119 1.86 29.08 -19.68
C HIS A 119 1.08 27.80 -19.67
N GLN A 120 0.38 27.56 -18.57
CA GLN A 120 -0.53 26.41 -18.43
C GLN A 120 -1.92 26.80 -18.89
N MET A 121 -2.46 26.05 -19.86
CA MET A 121 -3.81 26.28 -20.39
C MET A 121 -4.86 25.53 -19.56
N VAL A 122 -4.55 24.31 -19.15
CA VAL A 122 -5.46 23.47 -18.37
C VAL A 122 -4.70 22.88 -17.18
N VAL A 123 -5.26 23.04 -16.01
CA VAL A 123 -4.74 22.47 -14.75
C VAL A 123 -5.27 21.06 -14.60
N ASP A 124 -4.42 20.17 -14.11
CA ASP A 124 -4.81 18.79 -13.76
C ASP A 124 -5.81 18.81 -12.59
N TRP A 125 -6.86 18.00 -12.65
CA TRP A 125 -7.84 17.87 -11.57
C TRP A 125 -7.27 17.46 -10.23
N ARG A 126 -6.11 16.78 -10.23
CA ARG A 126 -5.39 16.32 -9.04
C ARG A 126 -4.62 17.45 -8.36
N ALA A 127 -4.37 18.55 -9.05
CA ALA A 127 -3.66 19.69 -8.49
C ALA A 127 -4.39 20.25 -7.26
N PRO A 128 -3.66 20.76 -6.26
CA PRO A 128 -4.25 21.30 -5.04
C PRO A 128 -5.31 22.37 -5.28
N VAL A 129 -5.05 23.32 -6.16
CA VAL A 129 -5.99 24.42 -6.49
C VAL A 129 -7.30 23.91 -7.11
N ALA A 130 -7.28 22.79 -7.82
CA ALA A 130 -8.49 22.19 -8.38
C ALA A 130 -9.47 21.70 -7.30
N ASN A 131 -9.03 21.60 -6.03
CA ASN A 131 -9.91 21.27 -4.90
C ASN A 131 -11.06 22.26 -4.75
N ALA A 132 -10.83 23.53 -5.02
CA ALA A 132 -11.86 24.57 -4.96
C ALA A 132 -13.06 24.30 -5.89
N TYR A 133 -12.83 23.58 -7.00
CA TYR A 133 -13.92 23.16 -7.90
C TYR A 133 -14.85 22.11 -7.25
N TYR A 134 -14.32 21.21 -6.41
CA TYR A 134 -15.08 20.09 -5.84
C TYR A 134 -15.74 20.42 -4.50
N GLU A 135 -15.04 21.14 -3.63
CA GLU A 135 -15.47 21.35 -2.25
C GLU A 135 -16.30 22.61 -2.04
N ASN A 136 -15.90 23.69 -2.69
CA ASN A 136 -16.35 25.01 -2.27
C ASN A 136 -17.53 25.52 -3.11
N GLY A 137 -18.48 26.17 -2.42
CA GLY A 137 -19.41 27.10 -3.05
C GLY A 137 -18.69 28.39 -3.46
N LEU A 138 -19.42 29.32 -4.08
CA LEU A 138 -18.89 30.68 -4.36
C LEU A 138 -18.63 31.44 -3.04
N GLY A 139 -17.63 32.33 -3.05
CA GLY A 139 -17.24 33.14 -1.91
C GLY A 139 -15.88 32.81 -1.33
N GLU A 140 -15.65 33.23 -0.08
CA GLU A 140 -14.39 33.02 0.62
C GLU A 140 -14.15 31.54 0.90
N CYS A 141 -12.98 31.06 0.53
CA CYS A 141 -12.54 29.69 0.73
C CYS A 141 -11.01 29.58 0.72
N SER A 142 -10.47 28.38 0.89
CA SER A 142 -9.04 28.16 0.84
C SER A 142 -8.72 26.81 0.19
N TYR A 143 -7.49 26.63 -0.25
CA TYR A 143 -6.93 25.35 -0.64
C TYR A 143 -5.52 25.18 -0.06
N HIS A 144 -5.08 23.91 0.08
CA HIS A 144 -3.75 23.61 0.60
C HIS A 144 -2.76 23.47 -0.55
N ALA A 145 -1.69 24.26 -0.53
CA ALA A 145 -0.57 24.10 -1.44
C ALA A 145 0.22 22.81 -1.15
N PRO A 146 1.08 22.32 -2.08
CA PRO A 146 1.85 21.10 -1.88
C PRO A 146 2.77 21.12 -0.66
N ASP A 147 3.22 22.30 -0.24
CA ASP A 147 4.03 22.52 0.94
C ASP A 147 3.23 22.59 2.26
N GLY A 148 1.91 22.35 2.19
CA GLY A 148 0.99 22.35 3.32
C GLY A 148 0.49 23.74 3.74
N ARG A 149 0.89 24.83 3.06
CA ARG A 149 0.34 26.16 3.33
C ARG A 149 -1.11 26.24 2.89
N GLU A 150 -1.94 26.83 3.71
CA GLU A 150 -3.30 27.19 3.37
C GLU A 150 -3.31 28.54 2.64
N LEU A 151 -3.87 28.56 1.44
CA LEU A 151 -3.96 29.74 0.58
C LEU A 151 -5.40 30.21 0.51
N PRO A 152 -5.73 31.39 1.07
CA PRO A 152 -7.07 31.94 1.01
C PRO A 152 -7.36 32.50 -0.38
N ILE A 153 -8.54 32.19 -0.89
CA ILE A 153 -9.05 32.67 -2.19
C ILE A 153 -10.51 33.07 -2.04
N ARG A 154 -10.98 33.95 -2.92
CA ARG A 154 -12.40 34.20 -3.10
C ARG A 154 -12.82 33.64 -4.46
N LEU A 155 -13.66 32.63 -4.45
CA LEU A 155 -14.18 31.96 -5.65
C LEU A 155 -15.36 32.75 -6.24
N ASP A 156 -15.16 33.33 -7.40
CA ASP A 156 -16.16 34.20 -8.06
C ASP A 156 -16.97 33.46 -9.12
N LEU A 157 -16.41 32.43 -9.77
CA LEU A 157 -17.09 31.59 -10.75
C LEU A 157 -16.70 30.13 -10.60
N LYS A 158 -17.69 29.26 -10.78
CA LYS A 158 -17.51 27.81 -10.94
C LYS A 158 -18.38 27.35 -12.11
N ARG A 159 -17.74 26.90 -13.17
CA ARG A 159 -18.38 26.53 -14.44
C ARG A 159 -18.00 25.10 -14.84
N THR A 160 -19.00 24.35 -15.29
CA THR A 160 -18.83 23.00 -15.84
C THR A 160 -19.13 23.02 -17.33
N TYR A 161 -18.32 22.35 -18.15
CA TYR A 161 -18.45 22.29 -19.60
C TYR A 161 -18.91 20.92 -20.09
N GLU A 162 -19.82 20.92 -21.05
CA GLU A 162 -20.14 19.77 -21.87
C GLU A 162 -19.41 19.92 -23.22
N ILE A 163 -18.29 19.19 -23.38
CA ILE A 163 -17.47 19.16 -24.59
C ILE A 163 -17.45 17.72 -25.10
N ASP A 164 -17.71 17.54 -26.37
CA ASP A 164 -17.62 16.26 -27.06
C ASP A 164 -16.96 16.41 -28.43
N GLN A 165 -16.03 15.51 -28.76
CA GLN A 165 -15.25 15.48 -29.98
C GLN A 165 -14.67 16.88 -30.35
N GLY A 166 -14.16 17.60 -29.31
CA GLY A 166 -13.56 18.93 -29.47
C GLY A 166 -14.56 20.06 -29.77
N LYS A 167 -15.85 19.85 -29.58
CA LYS A 167 -16.89 20.86 -29.75
C LYS A 167 -17.55 21.21 -28.44
N LEU A 168 -17.74 22.49 -28.18
CA LEU A 168 -18.51 22.99 -27.06
C LEU A 168 -20.00 22.72 -27.30
N LEU A 169 -20.60 21.88 -26.47
CA LEU A 169 -22.04 21.57 -26.57
C LEU A 169 -22.87 22.47 -25.64
N ASP A 170 -22.38 22.62 -24.38
CA ASP A 170 -23.02 23.48 -23.37
C ASP A 170 -22.04 23.82 -22.23
N TYR A 171 -22.41 24.79 -21.39
CA TYR A 171 -21.76 25.04 -20.11
C TYR A 171 -22.78 25.47 -19.05
N PHE A 172 -22.46 25.24 -17.76
CA PHE A 172 -23.35 25.49 -16.63
C PHE A 172 -22.57 26.14 -15.49
N ASP A 173 -23.10 27.25 -14.96
CA ASP A 173 -22.57 27.92 -13.78
C ASP A 173 -23.24 27.38 -12.51
N THR A 174 -22.48 27.19 -11.44
CA THR A 174 -22.91 26.43 -10.24
C THR A 174 -24.05 27.10 -9.47
N GLU A 175 -24.28 28.40 -9.60
CA GLU A 175 -25.43 29.07 -8.98
C GLU A 175 -26.79 28.52 -9.47
N VAL A 176 -26.80 27.80 -10.60
CA VAL A 176 -28.05 27.37 -11.28
C VAL A 176 -28.39 25.89 -11.04
N ILE A 177 -27.40 25.03 -10.71
CA ILE A 177 -27.62 23.56 -10.65
C ILE A 177 -26.83 22.94 -9.50
N ALA A 178 -27.55 22.27 -8.59
CA ALA A 178 -26.93 21.41 -7.59
C ALA A 178 -26.15 20.26 -8.28
N ASN A 179 -25.01 19.84 -7.73
CA ASN A 179 -24.18 18.76 -8.28
C ASN A 179 -24.98 17.47 -8.60
N ASP A 180 -26.05 17.20 -7.86
CA ASP A 180 -26.92 16.04 -8.05
C ASP A 180 -27.75 16.10 -9.34
N GLU A 181 -28.15 17.29 -9.81
CA GLU A 181 -28.86 17.43 -11.10
C GLU A 181 -27.92 17.27 -12.28
N LEU A 182 -26.67 17.70 -12.17
CA LEU A 182 -25.62 17.46 -13.15
C LEU A 182 -25.32 15.97 -13.28
N LEU A 183 -25.15 15.30 -12.16
CA LEU A 183 -24.94 13.86 -12.08
C LEU A 183 -26.13 13.11 -12.71
N THR A 184 -27.36 13.51 -12.41
CA THR A 184 -28.57 12.91 -12.98
C THR A 184 -28.64 13.08 -14.49
N LYS A 185 -28.30 14.26 -15.02
CA LYS A 185 -28.23 14.52 -16.47
C LYS A 185 -27.13 13.70 -17.16
N TYR A 186 -25.95 13.58 -16.54
CA TYR A 186 -24.86 12.75 -17.06
C TYR A 186 -25.23 11.27 -17.09
N LEU A 187 -25.80 10.74 -16.01
CA LEU A 187 -26.22 9.34 -15.94
C LEU A 187 -27.37 9.02 -16.91
N ALA A 188 -28.28 9.98 -17.16
CA ALA A 188 -29.37 9.79 -18.10
C ALA A 188 -28.90 9.76 -19.56
N LYS A 189 -27.84 10.51 -19.92
CA LYS A 189 -27.31 10.56 -21.30
C LYS A 189 -26.37 9.38 -21.62
N ASN A 190 -25.61 8.88 -20.65
CA ASN A 190 -24.55 7.90 -20.85
C ASN A 190 -24.81 6.58 -20.12
N LYS A 191 -25.50 5.64 -20.77
CA LYS A 191 -25.64 4.24 -20.27
C LYS A 191 -24.30 3.47 -20.23
N GLN A 192 -23.22 4.03 -20.77
CA GLN A 192 -21.85 3.49 -20.79
C GLN A 192 -20.82 4.57 -20.41
N ALA A 193 -21.11 5.36 -19.38
CA ALA A 193 -20.14 6.36 -18.90
C ALA A 193 -18.84 5.67 -18.50
N VAL A 194 -17.80 5.91 -19.25
CA VAL A 194 -16.42 5.49 -18.91
C VAL A 194 -16.04 6.22 -17.63
N LEU A 195 -15.41 5.52 -16.68
CA LEU A 195 -15.00 6.05 -15.37
C LEU A 195 -14.28 7.42 -15.44
N GLY A 196 -13.62 7.70 -16.55
CA GLY A 196 -12.97 8.99 -16.78
C GLY A 196 -13.92 10.19 -16.89
N GLU A 197 -15.21 10.02 -17.22
CA GLU A 197 -16.18 11.13 -17.24
C GLU A 197 -16.71 11.46 -15.84
N ILE A 198 -16.52 10.55 -14.86
CA ILE A 198 -16.93 10.73 -13.48
C ILE A 198 -16.13 11.84 -12.78
N ILE A 199 -14.91 12.14 -13.24
CA ILE A 199 -14.05 13.18 -12.63
C ILE A 199 -14.77 14.54 -12.55
N ALA A 200 -15.58 14.89 -13.54
CA ALA A 200 -16.35 16.14 -13.52
C ALA A 200 -17.50 16.16 -12.48
N THR A 201 -17.90 14.99 -11.98
CA THR A 201 -19.07 14.79 -11.11
C THR A 201 -18.70 14.15 -9.76
N ILE A 202 -17.43 14.18 -9.38
CA ILE A 202 -17.00 13.73 -8.04
C ILE A 202 -17.73 14.57 -7.00
N GLN A 203 -18.45 13.89 -6.11
CA GLN A 203 -19.16 14.54 -5.00
C GLN A 203 -18.17 14.95 -3.90
N LYS A 204 -18.59 15.89 -3.06
CA LYS A 204 -17.73 16.42 -1.99
C LYS A 204 -17.18 15.32 -1.09
N GLU A 205 -18.02 14.40 -0.63
CA GLU A 205 -17.62 13.30 0.25
C GLU A 205 -16.62 12.35 -0.42
N GLN A 206 -16.77 12.12 -1.72
CA GLN A 206 -15.82 11.33 -2.51
C GLN A 206 -14.49 12.07 -2.66
N ASN A 207 -14.54 13.38 -2.92
CA ASN A 207 -13.35 14.23 -3.02
C ASN A 207 -12.55 14.26 -1.71
N ASP A 208 -13.23 14.35 -0.57
CA ASP A 208 -12.62 14.32 0.76
C ASP A 208 -11.83 13.01 0.97
N ILE A 209 -12.38 11.87 0.55
CA ILE A 209 -11.71 10.57 0.64
C ILE A 209 -10.49 10.52 -0.29
N ILE A 210 -10.66 10.98 -1.54
CA ILE A 210 -9.60 10.96 -2.56
C ILE A 210 -8.39 11.77 -2.10
N ARG A 211 -8.62 12.96 -1.53
CA ARG A 211 -7.57 13.93 -1.17
C ARG A 211 -7.02 13.76 0.24
N LYS A 212 -7.59 12.87 1.04
CA LYS A 212 -7.08 12.63 2.39
C LYS A 212 -5.63 12.16 2.36
N THR A 213 -4.84 12.61 3.35
CA THR A 213 -3.42 12.26 3.46
C THR A 213 -3.16 10.75 3.27
N PRO A 214 -2.09 10.33 2.56
CA PRO A 214 -1.78 8.92 2.33
C PRO A 214 -1.27 8.17 3.58
N TYR A 215 -0.97 8.89 4.66
CA TYR A 215 -0.36 8.31 5.87
C TYR A 215 -1.36 7.77 6.89
N HIS A 216 -2.65 7.72 6.57
CA HIS A 216 -3.69 7.18 7.43
C HIS A 216 -4.44 6.04 6.75
N ASN A 217 -4.75 5.00 7.53
CA ASN A 217 -5.66 3.95 7.10
C ASN A 217 -7.08 4.52 6.94
N ILE A 218 -7.76 4.12 5.88
CA ILE A 218 -9.12 4.56 5.57
C ILE A 218 -10.01 3.35 5.33
N ILE A 219 -11.16 3.33 5.99
CA ILE A 219 -12.23 2.38 5.72
C ILE A 219 -13.35 3.15 5.01
N VAL A 220 -13.70 2.72 3.79
CA VAL A 220 -14.77 3.33 2.99
C VAL A 220 -15.98 2.42 3.00
N GLN A 221 -17.06 2.88 3.62
CA GLN A 221 -18.34 2.17 3.67
C GLN A 221 -19.35 2.85 2.76
N GLY A 222 -20.22 2.08 2.11
CA GLY A 222 -21.29 2.59 1.27
C GLY A 222 -22.04 1.45 0.58
N VAL A 223 -23.24 1.75 0.09
CA VAL A 223 -24.08 0.79 -0.63
C VAL A 223 -23.45 0.34 -1.95
N ALA A 224 -23.92 -0.76 -2.52
CA ALA A 224 -23.51 -1.18 -3.84
C ALA A 224 -23.80 -0.07 -4.88
N GLY A 225 -22.84 0.20 -5.77
CA GLY A 225 -22.97 1.28 -6.76
C GLY A 225 -22.65 2.71 -6.27
N SER A 226 -22.28 2.91 -4.98
CA SER A 226 -21.90 4.24 -4.46
C SER A 226 -20.55 4.78 -4.96
N GLY A 227 -19.86 4.04 -5.82
CA GLY A 227 -18.59 4.47 -6.41
C GLY A 227 -17.34 4.17 -5.56
N LYS A 228 -17.42 3.28 -4.55
CA LYS A 228 -16.26 2.95 -3.67
C LYS A 228 -15.00 2.58 -4.45
N THR A 229 -15.11 1.66 -5.39
CA THR A 229 -13.98 1.24 -6.24
C THR A 229 -13.46 2.40 -7.09
N THR A 230 -14.36 3.22 -7.64
CA THR A 230 -14.01 4.42 -8.40
C THR A 230 -13.22 5.41 -7.55
N VAL A 231 -13.68 5.69 -6.33
CA VAL A 231 -12.99 6.56 -5.37
C VAL A 231 -11.60 6.02 -5.03
N ALA A 232 -11.47 4.71 -4.80
CA ALA A 232 -10.19 4.07 -4.54
C ALA A 232 -9.20 4.26 -5.69
N MET A 233 -9.64 4.08 -6.95
CA MET A 233 -8.80 4.27 -8.15
C MET A 233 -8.38 5.73 -8.33
N HIS A 234 -9.30 6.67 -8.15
CA HIS A 234 -8.99 8.11 -8.21
C HIS A 234 -8.04 8.52 -7.08
N ARG A 235 -8.18 7.94 -5.87
CA ARG A 235 -7.25 8.17 -4.77
C ARG A 235 -5.84 7.70 -5.08
N ILE A 236 -5.68 6.52 -5.65
CA ILE A 236 -4.36 6.03 -6.10
C ILE A 236 -3.74 7.03 -7.08
N SER A 237 -4.50 7.43 -8.11
CA SER A 237 -4.07 8.41 -9.09
C SER A 237 -3.69 9.76 -8.46
N PHE A 238 -4.46 10.23 -7.48
CA PHE A 238 -4.17 11.45 -6.73
C PHE A 238 -2.88 11.34 -5.92
N ILE A 239 -2.67 10.24 -5.22
CA ILE A 239 -1.46 10.01 -4.41
C ILE A 239 -0.22 9.96 -5.31
N LEU A 240 -0.25 9.19 -6.39
CA LEU A 240 0.86 9.09 -7.34
C LEU A 240 1.19 10.43 -8.02
N TYR A 241 0.19 11.31 -8.22
CA TYR A 241 0.42 12.64 -8.77
C TYR A 241 1.05 13.61 -7.76
N ASN A 242 0.50 13.68 -6.53
CA ASN A 242 0.91 14.69 -5.55
C ASN A 242 2.11 14.27 -4.68
N TYR A 243 2.42 12.98 -4.62
CA TYR A 243 3.49 12.40 -3.80
C TYR A 243 4.48 11.57 -4.64
N ALA A 244 4.65 11.93 -5.93
CA ALA A 244 5.50 11.22 -6.88
C ALA A 244 6.98 11.09 -6.45
N GLU A 245 7.47 12.00 -5.59
CA GLU A 245 8.82 11.92 -5.02
C GLU A 245 8.96 10.83 -3.94
N ARG A 246 7.84 10.36 -3.37
CA ARG A 246 7.80 9.44 -2.22
C ARG A 246 7.23 8.09 -2.57
N PHE A 247 6.27 8.03 -3.47
CA PHE A 247 5.54 6.81 -3.83
C PHE A 247 5.62 6.55 -5.32
N ARG A 248 5.87 5.29 -5.65
CA ARG A 248 5.88 4.76 -7.01
C ARG A 248 4.72 3.79 -7.21
N PRO A 249 4.30 3.50 -8.45
CA PRO A 249 3.24 2.52 -8.70
C PRO A 249 3.50 1.14 -8.07
N GLU A 250 4.77 0.72 -8.00
CA GLU A 250 5.18 -0.57 -7.43
C GLU A 250 4.94 -0.67 -5.91
N ASP A 251 4.79 0.48 -5.23
CA ASP A 251 4.49 0.56 -3.80
C ASP A 251 3.02 0.27 -3.48
N PHE A 252 2.17 0.14 -4.52
CA PHE A 252 0.74 -0.08 -4.39
C PHE A 252 0.36 -1.52 -4.73
N TYR A 253 -0.50 -2.08 -3.89
CA TYR A 253 -1.16 -3.36 -4.12
C TYR A 253 -2.67 -3.19 -4.13
N ILE A 254 -3.32 -3.72 -5.16
CA ILE A 254 -4.78 -3.84 -5.21
C ILE A 254 -5.12 -5.29 -5.00
N VAL A 255 -5.86 -5.56 -3.93
CA VAL A 255 -6.34 -6.89 -3.58
C VAL A 255 -7.84 -6.96 -3.85
N GLY A 256 -8.24 -7.73 -4.85
CA GLY A 256 -9.63 -7.87 -5.25
C GLY A 256 -10.23 -9.18 -4.76
N SER A 257 -11.56 -9.21 -4.61
CA SER A 257 -12.30 -10.40 -4.24
C SER A 257 -12.31 -11.49 -5.33
N ASN A 258 -12.07 -11.11 -6.59
CA ASN A 258 -12.03 -12.04 -7.72
C ASN A 258 -11.29 -11.45 -8.93
N ARG A 259 -10.92 -12.30 -9.89
CA ARG A 259 -10.20 -11.90 -11.11
C ARG A 259 -10.98 -10.97 -12.01
N ILE A 260 -12.29 -11.11 -12.11
CA ILE A 260 -13.15 -10.28 -12.98
C ILE A 260 -13.09 -8.81 -12.52
N LEU A 261 -13.14 -8.57 -11.20
CA LEU A 261 -12.99 -7.24 -10.63
C LEU A 261 -11.61 -6.65 -10.93
N LEU A 262 -10.55 -7.45 -10.80
CA LEU A 262 -9.18 -7.01 -11.07
C LEU A 262 -8.99 -6.69 -12.57
N GLU A 263 -9.51 -7.49 -13.48
CA GLU A 263 -9.50 -7.20 -14.92
C GLU A 263 -10.22 -5.90 -15.26
N TYR A 264 -11.37 -5.66 -14.64
CA TYR A 264 -12.08 -4.38 -14.77
C TYR A 264 -11.23 -3.19 -14.29
N ILE A 265 -10.62 -3.30 -13.10
CA ILE A 265 -9.74 -2.27 -12.54
C ILE A 265 -8.53 -2.05 -13.46
N THR A 266 -7.91 -3.11 -13.97
CA THR A 266 -6.79 -3.04 -14.91
C THR A 266 -7.14 -2.24 -16.17
N GLY A 267 -8.35 -2.39 -16.67
CA GLY A 267 -8.84 -1.64 -17.84
C GLY A 267 -9.06 -0.15 -17.57
N VAL A 268 -9.30 0.22 -16.31
CA VAL A 268 -9.63 1.61 -15.92
C VAL A 268 -8.41 2.42 -15.47
N LEU A 269 -7.45 1.81 -14.80
CA LEU A 269 -6.28 2.51 -14.26
C LEU A 269 -5.50 3.33 -15.31
N PRO A 270 -5.28 2.84 -16.55
CA PRO A 270 -4.64 3.64 -17.59
C PRO A 270 -5.39 4.94 -17.92
N ASP A 271 -6.73 4.99 -17.78
CA ASP A 271 -7.52 6.19 -18.00
C ASP A 271 -7.28 7.26 -16.92
N LEU A 272 -6.76 6.85 -15.78
CA LEU A 272 -6.35 7.70 -14.66
C LEU A 272 -4.84 7.98 -14.62
N ASP A 273 -4.11 7.68 -15.71
CA ASP A 273 -2.65 7.77 -15.83
C ASP A 273 -1.89 6.92 -14.80
N VAL A 274 -2.45 5.77 -14.44
CA VAL A 274 -1.88 4.84 -13.47
C VAL A 274 -1.45 3.55 -14.17
N TYR A 275 -0.18 3.21 -14.07
CA TYR A 275 0.44 2.04 -14.71
C TYR A 275 1.34 1.33 -13.71
N GLY A 276 1.54 0.02 -13.84
CA GLY A 276 2.52 -0.75 -13.08
C GLY A 276 2.11 -1.12 -11.65
N ILE A 277 0.85 -0.91 -11.25
CA ILE A 277 0.35 -1.33 -9.94
C ILE A 277 0.21 -2.86 -9.89
N ARG A 278 0.64 -3.44 -8.79
CA ARG A 278 0.49 -4.87 -8.54
C ARG A 278 -0.94 -5.19 -8.14
N GLN A 279 -1.49 -6.23 -8.76
CA GLN A 279 -2.86 -6.66 -8.53
C GLN A 279 -2.89 -8.15 -8.25
N MET A 280 -3.68 -8.56 -7.27
CA MET A 280 -3.83 -9.97 -6.91
C MET A 280 -5.17 -10.22 -6.23
N THR A 281 -5.63 -11.47 -6.24
CA THR A 281 -6.75 -11.88 -5.41
C THR A 281 -6.34 -12.05 -3.95
N MET A 282 -7.31 -12.18 -3.05
CA MET A 282 -7.05 -12.41 -1.64
C MET A 282 -6.29 -13.73 -1.42
N GLU A 283 -6.66 -14.78 -2.15
CA GLU A 283 -6.01 -16.08 -2.12
C GLU A 283 -4.54 -15.97 -2.56
N GLN A 284 -4.28 -15.27 -3.66
CA GLN A 284 -2.90 -15.02 -4.14
C GLN A 284 -2.08 -14.22 -3.14
N LEU A 285 -2.69 -13.27 -2.43
CA LEU A 285 -2.03 -12.54 -1.36
C LEU A 285 -1.61 -13.48 -0.23
N PHE A 286 -2.52 -14.35 0.23
CA PHE A 286 -2.22 -15.28 1.32
C PHE A 286 -1.16 -16.31 0.93
N VAL A 287 -1.25 -16.88 -0.27
CA VAL A 287 -0.22 -17.79 -0.79
C VAL A 287 1.15 -17.10 -0.85
N ARG A 288 1.20 -15.85 -1.31
CA ARG A 288 2.44 -15.08 -1.33
C ARG A 288 3.00 -14.82 0.08
N LEU A 289 2.14 -14.70 1.10
CA LEU A 289 2.56 -14.57 2.50
C LEU A 289 3.13 -15.87 3.06
N LEU A 290 2.73 -17.03 2.55
CA LEU A 290 3.26 -18.33 2.95
C LEU A 290 4.63 -18.64 2.34
N TYR A 291 4.96 -18.00 1.22
CA TYR A 291 6.25 -18.03 0.52
C TYR A 291 6.91 -19.42 0.46
N GLU A 292 7.91 -19.71 1.32
CA GLU A 292 8.68 -20.97 1.31
C GLU A 292 7.87 -22.18 1.82
N ASP A 293 6.81 -21.96 2.58
CA ASP A 293 5.99 -23.05 3.13
C ASP A 293 4.90 -23.48 2.14
N TRP A 294 4.64 -22.72 1.05
CA TRP A 294 3.70 -23.10 0.00
C TRP A 294 4.39 -23.94 -1.08
N ASP A 295 3.89 -25.16 -1.30
CA ASP A 295 4.39 -26.06 -2.34
C ASP A 295 3.48 -26.01 -3.58
N GLU A 296 3.87 -25.25 -4.61
CA GLU A 296 3.09 -25.10 -5.85
C GLU A 296 2.79 -26.42 -6.57
N GLN A 297 3.52 -27.52 -6.27
CA GLN A 297 3.29 -28.81 -6.90
C GLN A 297 2.24 -29.66 -6.17
N ASN A 298 2.17 -29.50 -4.85
CA ASN A 298 1.31 -30.32 -4.00
C ASN A 298 0.13 -29.54 -3.42
N ASP A 299 0.29 -28.23 -3.14
CA ASP A 299 -0.77 -27.40 -2.57
C ASP A 299 -1.65 -26.79 -3.66
N SER A 300 -2.96 -26.73 -3.43
CA SER A 300 -3.93 -26.19 -4.37
C SER A 300 -4.91 -25.22 -3.72
N ILE A 301 -5.36 -24.24 -4.49
CA ILE A 301 -6.36 -23.28 -4.08
C ILE A 301 -7.74 -23.79 -4.53
N LEU A 302 -8.68 -23.88 -3.59
CA LEU A 302 -10.08 -24.14 -3.89
C LEU A 302 -10.76 -22.84 -4.30
N GLU A 303 -10.89 -22.61 -5.60
CA GLU A 303 -11.63 -21.48 -6.16
C GLU A 303 -13.14 -21.72 -6.07
N ASN A 304 -13.91 -20.69 -5.70
CA ASN A 304 -15.38 -20.69 -5.73
C ASN A 304 -16.06 -21.81 -4.92
N THR A 305 -15.61 -22.06 -3.71
CA THR A 305 -16.33 -22.94 -2.78
C THR A 305 -17.72 -22.36 -2.47
N ALA A 306 -18.77 -23.16 -2.65
CA ALA A 306 -20.12 -22.77 -2.23
C ALA A 306 -20.10 -22.47 -0.73
N ALA A 307 -20.80 -21.40 -0.33
CA ALA A 307 -20.92 -21.06 1.08
C ALA A 307 -21.60 -22.22 1.84
N THR A 308 -20.82 -22.91 2.66
CA THR A 308 -21.29 -23.93 3.60
C THR A 308 -21.40 -23.33 4.99
N GLN A 309 -22.12 -23.99 5.91
CA GLN A 309 -22.16 -23.53 7.31
C GLN A 309 -20.75 -23.43 7.89
N GLY A 310 -19.90 -24.42 7.65
CA GLY A 310 -18.51 -24.41 8.10
C GLY A 310 -17.68 -23.26 7.53
N SER A 311 -17.92 -22.83 6.26
CA SER A 311 -17.23 -21.66 5.70
C SER A 311 -17.74 -20.35 6.30
N MET A 312 -19.04 -20.24 6.63
CA MET A 312 -19.61 -19.06 7.32
C MET A 312 -19.02 -18.92 8.72
N ASP A 313 -18.92 -20.02 9.46
CA ASP A 313 -18.36 -20.01 10.83
C ASP A 313 -16.88 -19.54 10.83
N ARG A 314 -16.08 -19.99 9.84
CA ARG A 314 -14.68 -19.61 9.68
C ARG A 314 -14.49 -18.13 9.32
N GLY A 315 -15.49 -17.48 8.73
CA GLY A 315 -15.51 -16.04 8.44
C GLY A 315 -15.91 -15.16 9.63
N THR A 316 -16.19 -15.72 10.83
CA THR A 316 -16.64 -14.96 11.99
C THR A 316 -15.49 -14.39 12.82
N PHE A 317 -15.79 -13.30 13.55
CA PHE A 317 -14.82 -12.73 14.50
C PHE A 317 -14.50 -13.70 15.65
N GLY A 318 -15.46 -14.53 16.08
CA GLY A 318 -15.24 -15.57 17.10
C GLY A 318 -14.20 -16.59 16.66
N TRP A 319 -14.25 -17.06 15.42
CA TRP A 319 -13.25 -17.93 14.85
C TRP A 319 -11.85 -17.28 14.84
N PHE A 320 -11.77 -16.01 14.46
CA PHE A 320 -10.51 -15.27 14.47
C PHE A 320 -9.95 -15.11 15.89
N GLN A 321 -10.80 -14.89 16.90
CA GLN A 321 -10.38 -14.86 18.31
C GLN A 321 -9.79 -16.20 18.73
N ASP A 322 -10.48 -17.33 18.43
CA ASP A 322 -9.99 -18.67 18.72
C ASP A 322 -8.62 -18.93 18.07
N LEU A 323 -8.44 -18.51 16.81
CA LEU A 323 -7.17 -18.61 16.10
C LEU A 323 -6.09 -17.78 16.76
N THR A 324 -6.42 -16.60 17.26
CA THR A 324 -5.52 -15.70 17.96
C THR A 324 -5.05 -16.29 19.29
N GLU A 325 -5.99 -16.88 20.05
CA GLU A 325 -5.70 -17.58 21.31
C GLU A 325 -4.83 -18.83 21.08
N PHE A 326 -5.15 -19.60 20.03
CA PHE A 326 -4.33 -20.73 19.60
C PHE A 326 -2.90 -20.28 19.26
N GLY A 327 -2.75 -19.22 18.49
CA GLY A 327 -1.44 -18.65 18.15
C GLY A 327 -0.64 -18.21 19.39
N ALA A 328 -1.29 -17.63 20.40
CA ALA A 328 -0.67 -17.27 21.66
C ALA A 328 -0.22 -18.52 22.48
N LYS A 329 -1.02 -19.59 22.44
CA LYS A 329 -0.68 -20.88 23.06
C LYS A 329 0.57 -21.49 22.41
N VAL A 330 0.63 -21.50 21.08
CA VAL A 330 1.80 -21.99 20.33
C VAL A 330 3.04 -21.14 20.61
N GLU A 331 2.90 -19.83 20.74
CA GLU A 331 3.98 -18.92 21.12
C GLU A 331 4.55 -19.27 22.51
N ALA A 332 3.66 -19.47 23.50
CA ALA A 332 4.05 -19.87 24.86
C ALA A 332 4.71 -21.26 24.92
N GLU A 333 4.31 -22.18 24.05
CA GLU A 333 4.95 -23.50 23.91
C GLU A 333 6.39 -23.39 23.34
N ARG A 334 6.64 -22.41 22.48
CA ARG A 334 7.92 -22.22 21.77
C ARG A 334 8.93 -21.39 22.55
N ILE A 335 8.50 -20.42 23.36
CA ILE A 335 9.37 -19.54 24.14
C ILE A 335 9.31 -19.97 25.60
N CYS A 336 10.46 -20.34 26.15
CA CYS A 336 10.57 -20.66 27.61
C CYS A 336 10.37 -19.37 28.42
N MET A 337 9.29 -19.32 29.23
CA MET A 337 8.93 -18.16 30.05
C MET A 337 9.51 -18.21 31.47
N GLU A 338 10.37 -19.19 31.74
CA GLU A 338 11.04 -19.34 33.03
C GLU A 338 12.30 -18.46 33.11
N SER A 339 12.74 -18.16 34.34
CA SER A 339 13.99 -17.44 34.55
C SER A 339 15.18 -18.22 34.00
N VAL A 340 16.05 -17.54 33.28
CA VAL A 340 17.32 -18.11 32.80
C VAL A 340 18.41 -17.85 33.81
N VAL A 341 18.92 -18.93 34.41
CA VAL A 341 19.92 -18.89 35.47
C VAL A 341 21.20 -19.55 34.98
N LEU A 342 22.31 -18.84 35.11
CA LEU A 342 23.66 -19.39 34.92
C LEU A 342 24.13 -20.09 36.19
N ASP A 343 24.23 -21.41 36.15
CA ASP A 343 24.87 -22.18 37.20
C ASP A 343 26.38 -22.36 36.89
N ARG A 344 27.21 -21.58 37.56
CA ARG A 344 28.64 -21.53 37.30
C ARG A 344 29.33 -22.87 37.55
N ARG A 345 28.82 -23.71 38.47
CA ARG A 345 29.41 -25.02 38.80
C ARG A 345 29.47 -25.98 37.63
N GLN A 346 28.57 -25.82 36.64
CA GLN A 346 28.55 -26.64 35.45
C GLN A 346 29.73 -26.39 34.50
N PHE A 347 30.40 -25.24 34.65
CA PHE A 347 31.45 -24.78 33.72
C PHE A 347 32.84 -24.71 34.35
N VAL A 348 32.96 -24.81 35.69
CA VAL A 348 34.24 -24.72 36.42
C VAL A 348 34.86 -26.11 36.55
N GLU A 349 35.95 -26.37 35.83
CA GLU A 349 36.63 -27.69 35.82
C GLU A 349 37.14 -28.13 37.20
N GLY A 350 37.43 -27.20 38.10
CA GLY A 350 37.88 -27.50 39.46
C GLY A 350 36.80 -28.02 40.44
N LEU A 351 35.51 -27.85 40.08
CA LEU A 351 34.38 -28.31 40.89
C LEU A 351 33.84 -29.69 40.45
N LYS A 352 34.26 -30.18 39.27
CA LYS A 352 33.91 -31.52 38.75
C LYS A 352 34.92 -32.60 39.07
N GLY A 353 36.09 -32.26 39.59
CA GLY A 353 37.17 -33.19 39.91
C GLY A 353 37.56 -33.11 41.34
N GLY A 354 36.81 -33.75 42.21
CA GLY A 354 37.35 -34.17 43.46
C GLY A 354 38.56 -35.07 43.18
N VAL A 355 39.78 -34.62 43.56
CA VAL A 355 40.98 -35.49 43.63
C VAL A 355 40.57 -36.66 44.48
N ALA A 356 40.65 -37.86 43.92
CA ALA A 356 40.42 -39.10 44.68
C ALA A 356 41.30 -39.11 45.90
N GLY A 357 40.72 -38.82 47.08
CA GLY A 357 41.46 -38.95 48.33
C GLY A 357 41.07 -38.06 49.52
N VAL A 358 40.17 -37.09 49.36
CA VAL A 358 39.62 -36.34 50.52
C VAL A 358 38.08 -36.26 50.33
N PHE A 359 37.41 -37.15 51.10
CA PHE A 359 35.95 -37.05 51.28
C PHE A 359 35.65 -35.78 52.11
N ASP A 360 35.30 -34.69 51.45
CA ASP A 360 34.50 -33.65 52.09
C ASP A 360 33.05 -33.89 51.66
N GLU A 361 32.25 -34.50 52.51
CA GLU A 361 30.82 -34.69 52.43
C GLU A 361 30.12 -33.34 52.59
N ARG A 362 30.36 -32.43 51.64
CA ARG A 362 29.51 -31.26 51.39
C ARG A 362 29.00 -31.32 49.94
N GLU A 363 28.09 -32.22 49.69
CA GLU A 363 27.02 -31.95 48.76
C GLU A 363 26.22 -30.80 49.38
N GLY A 364 26.85 -29.61 49.41
CA GLY A 364 26.24 -28.41 49.93
C GLY A 364 25.26 -27.89 48.89
N GLU A 365 24.09 -27.49 49.38
CA GLU A 365 23.16 -26.66 48.65
C GLU A 365 23.90 -25.55 47.87
N PRO A 366 23.50 -25.20 46.62
CA PRO A 366 24.18 -24.20 45.82
C PRO A 366 24.35 -22.92 46.63
N GLN A 367 25.58 -22.42 46.76
CA GLN A 367 25.82 -21.13 47.40
C GLN A 367 25.15 -20.05 46.53
N PRO A 368 24.49 -19.03 47.09
CA PRO A 368 23.82 -17.97 46.35
C PRO A 368 24.72 -17.26 45.33
N THR A 369 26.04 -17.32 45.51
CA THR A 369 27.04 -16.72 44.62
C THR A 369 27.35 -17.55 43.37
N ASP A 370 26.89 -18.79 43.28
CA ASP A 370 27.16 -19.70 42.16
C ASP A 370 26.02 -19.65 41.11
N LEU A 371 24.87 -19.15 41.51
CA LEU A 371 23.69 -18.98 40.64
C LEU A 371 23.54 -17.52 40.29
N VAL A 372 23.57 -17.22 38.99
CA VAL A 372 23.38 -15.85 38.48
C VAL A 372 22.13 -15.84 37.62
N GLU A 373 21.10 -15.09 38.03
CA GLU A 373 19.91 -14.87 37.19
C GLU A 373 20.29 -13.90 36.05
N LEU A 374 20.30 -14.41 34.83
CA LEU A 374 20.59 -13.64 33.60
C LEU A 374 19.36 -12.89 33.09
N LEU A 375 18.22 -13.56 33.04
CA LEU A 375 16.94 -13.00 32.69
C LEU A 375 15.85 -13.55 33.60
N SER A 376 15.06 -12.67 34.20
CA SER A 376 13.93 -13.13 35.02
C SER A 376 12.77 -13.56 34.16
N GLY A 377 12.01 -14.57 34.57
CA GLY A 377 10.82 -15.03 33.86
C GLY A 377 9.77 -13.93 33.69
N LYS A 378 9.69 -12.96 34.61
CA LYS A 378 8.86 -11.78 34.48
C LYS A 378 9.32 -10.91 33.31
N ALA A 379 10.61 -10.60 33.22
CA ALA A 379 11.15 -9.76 32.13
C ALA A 379 10.97 -10.40 30.73
N ILE A 380 11.02 -11.75 30.67
CA ILE A 380 10.78 -12.51 29.45
C ILE A 380 9.30 -12.37 29.04
N ARG A 381 8.36 -12.62 29.98
CA ARG A 381 6.91 -12.47 29.71
C ARG A 381 6.55 -11.05 29.30
N ASP A 382 6.96 -10.05 30.09
CA ASP A 382 6.69 -8.63 29.76
C ASP A 382 7.20 -8.27 28.37
N TYR A 383 8.37 -8.78 27.99
CA TYR A 383 8.92 -8.56 26.65
C TYR A 383 8.11 -9.23 25.54
N VAL A 384 7.73 -10.49 25.71
CA VAL A 384 6.97 -11.26 24.72
C VAL A 384 5.59 -10.64 24.51
N GLU A 385 4.92 -10.20 25.58
CA GLU A 385 3.59 -9.60 25.53
C GLU A 385 3.60 -8.19 24.91
N GLN A 386 4.61 -7.38 25.19
CA GLN A 386 4.69 -6.00 24.73
C GLN A 386 5.26 -5.86 23.31
N THR A 387 5.93 -6.90 22.80
CA THR A 387 6.58 -6.85 21.49
C THR A 387 5.65 -7.37 20.40
N ASN A 388 5.25 -6.48 19.49
CA ASN A 388 4.46 -6.85 18.32
C ASN A 388 5.39 -7.30 17.17
N ALA A 389 5.94 -8.51 17.30
CA ALA A 389 6.83 -9.12 16.32
C ALA A 389 6.55 -10.62 16.21
N SER A 390 7.09 -11.29 15.18
CA SER A 390 6.98 -12.74 15.03
C SER A 390 7.68 -13.47 16.19
N VAL A 391 7.27 -14.71 16.45
CA VAL A 391 7.91 -15.56 17.46
C VAL A 391 9.40 -15.74 17.17
N GLN A 392 9.77 -15.91 15.90
CA GLN A 392 11.17 -16.03 15.50
C GLN A 392 11.98 -14.77 15.84
N THR A 393 11.44 -13.58 15.54
CA THR A 393 12.07 -12.30 15.89
C THR A 393 12.21 -12.14 17.41
N LYS A 394 11.17 -12.48 18.17
CA LYS A 394 11.21 -12.44 19.64
C LYS A 394 12.29 -13.35 20.19
N ILE A 395 12.42 -14.55 19.65
CA ILE A 395 13.47 -15.53 20.02
C ILE A 395 14.85 -14.96 19.72
N ASN A 396 15.06 -14.39 18.54
CA ASN A 396 16.34 -13.81 18.15
C ASN A 396 16.75 -12.68 19.11
N MET A 397 15.83 -11.78 19.41
CA MET A 397 16.08 -10.65 20.30
C MET A 397 16.28 -11.08 21.76
N LEU A 398 15.56 -12.11 22.23
CA LEU A 398 15.80 -12.69 23.57
C LEU A 398 17.17 -13.33 23.64
N ASN A 399 17.62 -14.06 22.62
CA ASN A 399 18.96 -14.62 22.56
C ASN A 399 20.02 -13.52 22.56
N GLU A 400 19.87 -12.45 21.82
CA GLU A 400 20.79 -11.29 21.83
C GLU A 400 20.87 -10.66 23.22
N ARG A 401 19.73 -10.44 23.89
CA ARG A 401 19.69 -9.92 25.26
C ARG A 401 20.38 -10.84 26.24
N LEU A 402 20.17 -12.14 26.10
CA LEU A 402 20.82 -13.13 26.94
C LEU A 402 22.35 -13.10 26.81
N ILE A 403 22.85 -13.05 25.55
CA ILE A 403 24.30 -12.96 25.30
C ILE A 403 24.88 -11.64 25.85
N ILE A 404 24.16 -10.52 25.73
CA ILE A 404 24.57 -9.25 26.34
C ILE A 404 24.68 -9.39 27.87
N LYS A 405 23.69 -9.99 28.53
CA LYS A 405 23.72 -10.23 29.99
C LYS A 405 24.88 -11.12 30.43
N ILE A 406 25.19 -12.15 29.66
CA ILE A 406 26.36 -13.02 29.91
C ILE A 406 27.66 -12.22 29.77
N LYS A 407 27.78 -11.38 28.76
CA LYS A 407 28.97 -10.53 28.57
C LYS A 407 29.10 -9.49 29.68
N ASP A 408 28.02 -8.92 30.16
CA ASP A 408 27.97 -7.99 31.28
C ASP A 408 28.43 -8.68 32.57
N GLU A 409 28.02 -9.94 32.81
CA GLU A 409 28.48 -10.75 33.93
C GLU A 409 30.00 -11.00 33.86
N PHE A 410 30.53 -11.30 32.67
CA PHE A 410 31.98 -11.45 32.47
C PHE A 410 32.75 -10.15 32.70
N LEU A 411 32.19 -8.99 32.40
CA LEU A 411 32.79 -7.68 32.64
C LEU A 411 32.83 -7.37 34.15
N LYS A 412 31.72 -7.62 34.85
CA LYS A 412 31.60 -7.34 36.29
C LYS A 412 32.45 -8.29 37.14
N ASN A 413 32.54 -9.55 36.76
CA ASN A 413 33.13 -10.62 37.51
C ASN A 413 34.26 -11.34 36.75
N GLY A 414 35.02 -10.60 35.92
CA GLY A 414 36.00 -11.13 34.96
C GLY A 414 37.08 -12.05 35.54
N LEU A 415 37.49 -11.83 36.79
CA LEU A 415 38.48 -12.67 37.47
C LEU A 415 37.93 -14.05 37.87
N ARG A 416 36.62 -14.26 37.82
CA ARG A 416 35.96 -15.51 38.21
C ARG A 416 35.78 -16.49 37.04
N TYR A 417 36.05 -16.08 35.79
CA TYR A 417 35.86 -16.89 34.59
C TYR A 417 37.13 -16.97 33.75
N SER A 418 37.65 -18.17 33.55
CA SER A 418 38.73 -18.41 32.59
C SER A 418 38.22 -18.22 31.13
N GLU A 419 39.12 -18.04 30.18
CA GLU A 419 38.76 -17.93 28.76
C GLU A 419 38.03 -19.18 28.23
N LYS A 420 38.38 -20.36 28.72
CA LYS A 420 37.76 -21.63 28.35
C LYS A 420 36.32 -21.70 28.85
N GLU A 421 36.08 -21.29 30.10
CA GLU A 421 34.75 -21.22 30.70
C GLU A 421 33.87 -20.22 29.98
N ARG A 422 34.36 -19.02 29.64
CA ARG A 422 33.62 -18.02 28.88
C ARG A 422 33.17 -18.57 27.55
N LYS A 423 34.05 -19.25 26.78
CA LYS A 423 33.72 -19.89 25.53
C LYS A 423 32.66 -20.99 25.69
N ALA A 424 32.77 -21.81 26.73
CA ALA A 424 31.81 -22.87 27.01
C ALA A 424 30.41 -22.32 27.36
N ILE A 425 30.36 -21.29 28.22
CA ILE A 425 29.10 -20.60 28.59
C ILE A 425 28.46 -19.99 27.36
N LEU A 426 29.19 -19.19 26.54
CA LEU A 426 28.64 -18.58 25.33
C LEU A 426 28.12 -19.64 24.37
N LYS A 427 28.82 -20.76 24.22
CA LYS A 427 28.37 -21.86 23.34
C LYS A 427 27.08 -22.51 23.88
N GLU A 428 26.94 -22.72 25.18
CA GLU A 428 25.77 -23.34 25.78
C GLU A 428 24.53 -22.49 25.68
N TYR A 429 24.66 -21.17 25.89
CA TYR A 429 23.53 -20.22 25.84
C TYR A 429 23.28 -19.61 24.45
N CYS A 430 24.11 -19.95 23.44
CA CYS A 430 23.85 -19.59 22.05
C CYS A 430 22.57 -20.27 21.55
N GLY A 431 21.61 -19.48 21.08
CA GLY A 431 20.33 -20.00 20.62
C GLY A 431 19.46 -20.64 21.71
N TYR A 432 19.62 -20.27 22.98
CA TYR A 432 18.94 -20.86 24.14
C TYR A 432 17.43 -20.95 23.96
N PHE A 433 16.78 -19.83 23.57
CA PHE A 433 15.33 -19.77 23.35
C PHE A 433 14.89 -20.54 22.10
N GLY A 434 15.78 -20.87 21.18
CA GLY A 434 15.51 -21.65 19.97
C GLY A 434 15.67 -23.15 20.12
N LYS A 435 16.28 -23.64 21.20
CA LYS A 435 16.57 -25.08 21.41
C LYS A 435 15.33 -25.98 21.52
N LYS A 436 14.17 -25.40 21.85
CA LYS A 436 12.88 -26.11 21.98
C LYS A 436 11.93 -25.88 20.81
N ILE A 437 12.39 -25.26 19.71
CA ILE A 437 11.55 -25.10 18.50
C ILE A 437 11.40 -26.49 17.88
N PHE A 438 10.19 -27.06 18.01
CA PHE A 438 9.82 -28.22 17.22
C PHE A 438 9.70 -27.79 15.77
N ASP A 439 10.21 -28.58 14.85
CA ASP A 439 10.16 -28.36 13.40
C ASP A 439 8.75 -28.69 12.84
N THR A 440 7.72 -28.22 13.54
CA THR A 440 6.32 -28.42 13.18
C THR A 440 5.94 -27.43 12.09
N SER A 441 5.46 -27.94 10.96
CA SER A 441 5.04 -27.10 9.84
C SER A 441 3.82 -26.25 10.21
N ILE A 442 3.62 -25.14 9.51
CA ILE A 442 2.45 -24.27 9.68
C ILE A 442 1.16 -25.04 9.36
N PHE A 443 1.21 -25.95 8.38
CA PHE A 443 0.09 -26.79 8.01
C PHE A 443 -0.32 -27.78 9.11
N GLU A 444 0.67 -28.41 9.78
CA GLU A 444 0.39 -29.28 10.92
C GLU A 444 -0.20 -28.50 12.11
N LEU A 445 0.30 -27.28 12.37
CA LEU A 445 -0.28 -26.40 13.40
C LEU A 445 -1.72 -26.01 13.05
N TYR A 446 -1.99 -25.72 11.81
CA TYR A 446 -3.36 -25.42 11.36
C TYR A 446 -4.29 -26.63 11.50
N GLN A 447 -3.83 -27.83 11.14
CA GLN A 447 -4.59 -29.05 11.39
C GLN A 447 -4.89 -29.27 12.87
N ARG A 448 -3.91 -29.03 13.77
CA ARG A 448 -4.13 -29.06 15.23
C ARG A 448 -5.21 -28.06 15.66
N PHE A 449 -5.18 -26.84 15.12
CA PHE A 449 -6.22 -25.85 15.37
C PHE A 449 -7.60 -26.34 14.93
N LEU A 450 -7.72 -26.87 13.72
CA LEU A 450 -8.98 -27.42 13.20
C LEU A 450 -9.54 -28.56 14.06
N LEU A 451 -8.68 -29.42 14.60
CA LEU A 451 -9.10 -30.46 15.52
C LEU A 451 -9.64 -29.88 16.84
N GLU A 452 -8.98 -28.86 17.42
CA GLU A 452 -9.50 -28.15 18.60
C GLU A 452 -10.87 -27.49 18.30
N GLN A 453 -11.07 -26.92 17.10
CA GLN A 453 -12.37 -26.33 16.73
C GLN A 453 -13.46 -27.39 16.53
N LYS A 454 -13.11 -28.55 16.00
CA LYS A 454 -14.06 -29.66 15.86
C LYS A 454 -14.54 -30.15 17.22
N GLU A 455 -13.66 -30.21 18.23
CA GLU A 455 -14.06 -30.53 19.61
C GLU A 455 -15.00 -29.48 20.22
N LYS A 456 -14.90 -28.20 19.80
CA LYS A 456 -15.84 -27.14 20.18
C LYS A 456 -17.18 -27.22 19.45
N GLY A 457 -17.34 -28.14 18.49
CA GLY A 457 -18.60 -28.37 17.75
C GLY A 457 -18.72 -27.66 16.41
N TYR A 458 -17.62 -27.07 15.89
CA TYR A 458 -17.65 -26.50 14.54
C TYR A 458 -17.56 -27.57 13.46
N GLU A 459 -18.31 -27.36 12.36
CA GLU A 459 -18.22 -28.21 11.17
C GLU A 459 -16.96 -27.84 10.37
N VAL A 460 -15.87 -28.59 10.57
CA VAL A 460 -14.62 -28.40 9.86
C VAL A 460 -14.25 -29.65 9.10
N SER A 461 -13.93 -29.52 7.82
CA SER A 461 -13.30 -30.54 7.00
C SER A 461 -11.80 -30.29 6.95
N VAL A 462 -11.01 -31.26 7.34
CA VAL A 462 -9.57 -31.21 7.16
C VAL A 462 -9.29 -31.76 5.76
N SER A 463 -9.07 -30.88 4.79
CA SER A 463 -8.59 -31.27 3.46
C SER A 463 -7.07 -31.29 3.47
N GLU A 464 -6.47 -32.36 3.01
CA GLU A 464 -5.03 -32.39 2.78
C GLU A 464 -4.76 -31.73 1.41
N GLN A 465 -3.92 -30.68 1.39
CA GLN A 465 -3.39 -30.04 0.18
C GLN A 465 -4.37 -29.24 -0.69
N ALA A 466 -5.60 -28.97 -0.21
CA ALA A 466 -6.55 -28.11 -0.92
C ALA A 466 -7.20 -27.13 0.06
N TYR A 467 -6.95 -25.83 -0.14
CA TYR A 467 -7.25 -24.76 0.83
C TYR A 467 -8.18 -23.73 0.21
N ASP A 468 -9.22 -23.34 0.93
CA ASP A 468 -10.05 -22.20 0.57
C ASP A 468 -9.48 -20.88 1.13
N VAL A 469 -10.12 -19.76 0.84
CA VAL A 469 -9.68 -18.44 1.28
C VAL A 469 -9.56 -18.31 2.81
N TYR A 470 -10.41 -18.99 3.58
CA TYR A 470 -10.39 -18.96 5.04
C TYR A 470 -9.24 -19.79 5.61
N ASP A 471 -8.97 -20.95 4.99
CA ASP A 471 -7.80 -21.77 5.34
C ASP A 471 -6.51 -21.02 5.07
N LEU A 472 -6.40 -20.39 3.87
CA LEU A 472 -5.25 -19.61 3.48
C LEU A 472 -5.05 -18.38 4.39
N ALA A 473 -6.12 -17.73 4.81
CA ALA A 473 -6.06 -16.61 5.75
C ALA A 473 -5.53 -17.05 7.11
N ALA A 474 -6.00 -18.20 7.62
CA ALA A 474 -5.54 -18.75 8.89
C ALA A 474 -4.06 -19.19 8.83
N LEU A 475 -3.68 -19.87 7.76
CA LEU A 475 -2.28 -20.27 7.50
C LEU A 475 -1.36 -19.05 7.43
N ALA A 476 -1.74 -18.02 6.65
CA ALA A 476 -0.97 -16.78 6.53
C ALA A 476 -0.85 -16.03 7.86
N TYR A 477 -1.92 -16.01 8.67
CA TYR A 477 -1.89 -15.43 10.01
C TYR A 477 -0.91 -16.17 10.92
N LEU A 478 -0.97 -17.51 10.97
CA LEU A 478 -0.05 -18.34 11.77
C LEU A 478 1.39 -18.18 11.28
N TYR A 479 1.60 -18.16 9.97
CA TYR A 479 2.92 -17.94 9.37
C TYR A 479 3.52 -16.61 9.81
N LYS A 480 2.80 -15.51 9.63
CA LYS A 480 3.25 -14.17 10.01
C LYS A 480 3.48 -14.03 11.51
N ARG A 481 2.71 -14.73 12.34
CA ARG A 481 2.88 -14.72 13.78
C ARG A 481 4.12 -15.50 14.24
N LEU A 482 4.42 -16.61 13.59
CA LEU A 482 5.46 -17.54 14.02
C LEU A 482 6.79 -17.32 13.31
N LYS A 483 6.76 -16.99 12.01
CA LYS A 483 7.93 -16.75 11.18
C LYS A 483 8.02 -15.28 10.76
N GLU A 484 9.22 -14.84 10.44
CA GLU A 484 9.46 -13.52 9.88
C GLU A 484 9.28 -13.57 8.35
N THR A 485 8.50 -12.64 7.79
CA THR A 485 8.31 -12.55 6.33
C THR A 485 8.71 -11.18 5.84
N GLU A 486 9.64 -11.12 4.90
CA GLU A 486 10.00 -9.88 4.18
C GLU A 486 9.19 -9.67 2.91
N VAL A 487 8.32 -10.61 2.54
CA VAL A 487 7.72 -10.73 1.20
C VAL A 487 6.83 -9.55 0.79
N ILE A 488 6.34 -8.73 1.75
CA ILE A 488 5.53 -7.53 1.48
C ILE A 488 6.13 -6.30 2.17
N SER A 489 7.40 -6.32 2.53
CA SER A 489 8.09 -5.18 3.16
C SER A 489 8.09 -3.91 2.29
N GLU A 490 7.92 -4.06 0.98
CA GLU A 490 7.89 -2.96 0.00
C GLU A 490 6.49 -2.40 -0.29
N ALA A 491 5.42 -2.96 0.29
CA ALA A 491 4.08 -2.43 0.09
C ALA A 491 3.83 -1.24 1.02
N HIS A 492 3.79 -0.03 0.48
CA HIS A 492 3.43 1.16 1.24
C HIS A 492 1.91 1.36 1.30
N HIS A 493 1.18 0.90 0.29
CA HIS A 493 -0.27 1.04 0.19
C HIS A 493 -0.93 -0.25 -0.28
N VAL A 494 -1.92 -0.71 0.48
CA VAL A 494 -2.76 -1.86 0.12
C VAL A 494 -4.21 -1.39 0.05
N VAL A 495 -4.85 -1.62 -1.10
CA VAL A 495 -6.27 -1.36 -1.34
C VAL A 495 -7.00 -2.70 -1.44
N ILE A 496 -7.96 -2.94 -0.54
CA ILE A 496 -8.71 -4.19 -0.43
C ILE A 496 -10.17 -3.94 -0.78
#